data_f89d16d6e2e1a95342e9d1cc8b35971c
#
_entry.id   f89d16d6e2e1a95342e9d1cc8b35971c
#
_cell.length_a   1.000
_cell.length_b   1.000
_cell.length_c   1.000
_cell.angle_alpha   90.00
_cell.angle_beta   90.00
_cell.angle_gamma   90.00
#
_symmetry.space_group_name_H-M   'P 1'
#
loop_
_entity.id
_entity.type
_entity.pdbx_description
1 polymer ?
#
loop_
_entity_poly.entity_id
_entity_poly.type
_entity_poly.pdbx_seq_one_letter_code
_entity_poly.pdbx_strand_id
1 'polypeptide(L)'
;MSILVVGAGFAGAVIAYELAEAGHKVKVIEKRHHIAGNAYDYTNNLGIRIHEYGPHIFHTNNKKAYDWVTQFGEWVDYKHKVKAQLDDGQYVTLPVNQETKEIVGEENIIDTFYRPYTKKMWGMELEELDPNIMKRVAIRDDDNEYYFPNDDYQCMPKDGYTKVIGEILSHPNITVELNTPFKKYMEEDYDHVFNSMAIDSYYDYEYGELPYRSLKFHNVNLPMSRLLPTSTVNFTHAEKYTRMTEWKNFPNHGHNKEWTTLTYEEPCDYRDNDYERYYPVKDINGDNQKIYKKYKAKVKPNMTFIGRCGMYVYIDMHQAISSSLATAHKFIEENKV
;
A
#
# COMPACT_ATOMS: atom_id res chain seq x y z
N MET A 1 9.38 23.23 -17.92
CA MET A 1 8.87 23.67 -16.58
C MET A 1 9.74 23.05 -15.50
N SER A 2 9.86 23.71 -14.36
CA SER A 2 10.42 23.14 -13.14
C SER A 2 9.29 22.53 -12.29
N ILE A 3 9.40 21.26 -11.95
CA ILE A 3 8.35 20.51 -11.26
C ILE A 3 8.87 19.98 -9.92
N LEU A 4 8.09 20.15 -8.87
CA LEU A 4 8.33 19.49 -7.58
C LEU A 4 7.37 18.31 -7.41
N VAL A 5 7.89 17.16 -7.04
CA VAL A 5 7.12 15.99 -6.64
C VAL A 5 7.42 15.69 -5.16
N VAL A 6 6.39 15.69 -4.33
CA VAL A 6 6.49 15.39 -2.90
C VAL A 6 6.10 13.94 -2.66
N GLY A 7 7.06 13.14 -2.23
CA GLY A 7 6.95 11.71 -1.97
C GLY A 7 7.54 10.85 -3.09
N ALA A 8 8.43 9.92 -2.72
CA ALA A 8 9.14 8.99 -3.61
C ALA A 8 8.55 7.57 -3.60
N GLY A 9 7.25 7.41 -3.34
CA GLY A 9 6.50 6.17 -3.54
C GLY A 9 6.03 6.02 -4.98
N PHE A 10 5.27 4.95 -5.31
CA PHE A 10 4.76 4.73 -6.67
C PHE A 10 4.08 5.94 -7.28
N ALA A 11 3.19 6.63 -6.56
CA ALA A 11 2.47 7.77 -7.11
C ALA A 11 3.42 8.88 -7.57
N GLY A 12 4.39 9.26 -6.73
CA GLY A 12 5.37 10.31 -7.08
C GLY A 12 6.37 9.85 -8.13
N ALA A 13 6.86 8.61 -8.07
CA ALA A 13 7.83 8.08 -9.02
C ALA A 13 7.25 8.02 -10.45
N VAL A 14 5.99 7.57 -10.60
CA VAL A 14 5.30 7.55 -11.91
C VAL A 14 5.15 8.95 -12.48
N ILE A 15 4.67 9.92 -11.69
CA ILE A 15 4.57 11.32 -12.10
C ILE A 15 5.93 11.86 -12.54
N ALA A 16 6.95 11.63 -11.71
CA ALA A 16 8.30 12.15 -11.99
C ALA A 16 8.86 11.60 -13.30
N TYR A 17 8.68 10.30 -13.55
CA TYR A 17 9.16 9.65 -14.75
C TYR A 17 8.46 10.18 -16.02
N GLU A 18 7.13 10.18 -16.05
CA GLU A 18 6.35 10.63 -17.20
C GLU A 18 6.64 12.10 -17.57
N LEU A 19 6.76 12.96 -16.55
CA LEU A 19 7.09 14.36 -16.77
C LEU A 19 8.54 14.55 -17.24
N ALA A 20 9.47 13.75 -16.73
CA ALA A 20 10.85 13.77 -17.14
C ALA A 20 11.04 13.29 -18.60
N GLU A 21 10.30 12.24 -19.01
CA GLU A 21 10.23 11.77 -20.40
C GLU A 21 9.64 12.86 -21.34
N ALA A 22 8.69 13.66 -20.85
CA ALA A 22 8.16 14.82 -21.57
C ALA A 22 9.10 16.04 -21.59
N GLY A 23 10.34 15.93 -21.05
CA GLY A 23 11.36 16.97 -21.09
C GLY A 23 11.33 17.96 -19.92
N HIS A 24 10.50 17.76 -18.91
CA HIS A 24 10.49 18.61 -17.72
C HIS A 24 11.66 18.28 -16.78
N LYS A 25 12.13 19.29 -16.03
CA LYS A 25 13.06 19.09 -14.91
C LYS A 25 12.25 18.80 -13.65
N VAL A 26 12.46 17.65 -13.06
CA VAL A 26 11.68 17.17 -11.92
C VAL A 26 12.57 17.00 -10.70
N LYS A 27 12.21 17.65 -9.60
CA LYS A 27 12.77 17.38 -8.29
C LYS A 27 11.79 16.55 -7.46
N VAL A 28 12.25 15.43 -6.96
CA VAL A 28 11.50 14.57 -6.01
C VAL A 28 12.07 14.78 -4.62
N ILE A 29 11.24 15.10 -3.64
CA ILE A 29 11.63 15.16 -2.23
C ILE A 29 10.89 14.07 -1.44
N GLU A 30 11.56 13.45 -0.49
CA GLU A 30 11.00 12.41 0.37
C GLU A 30 11.37 12.69 1.83
N LYS A 31 10.37 12.66 2.73
CA LYS A 31 10.59 12.89 4.17
C LYS A 31 11.42 11.79 4.85
N ARG A 32 11.31 10.55 4.35
CA ARG A 32 12.00 9.38 4.86
C ARG A 32 13.42 9.29 4.33
N HIS A 33 14.21 8.42 4.95
CA HIS A 33 15.59 8.13 4.53
C HIS A 33 15.68 7.18 3.33
N HIS A 34 14.56 6.79 2.74
CA HIS A 34 14.46 5.82 1.63
C HIS A 34 13.39 6.24 0.60
N ILE A 35 13.54 5.75 -0.62
CA ILE A 35 12.53 5.80 -1.68
C ILE A 35 11.51 4.67 -1.51
N ALA A 36 10.62 4.50 -2.47
CA ALA A 36 9.58 3.48 -2.59
C ALA A 36 8.36 3.65 -1.66
N GLY A 37 8.33 4.68 -0.80
CA GLY A 37 7.19 4.94 0.07
C GLY A 37 6.82 3.71 0.91
N ASN A 38 5.55 3.32 0.92
CA ASN A 38 5.10 2.15 1.66
C ASN A 38 5.47 0.81 1.00
N ALA A 39 5.95 0.80 -0.24
CA ALA A 39 6.48 -0.41 -0.88
C ALA A 39 7.98 -0.63 -0.60
N TYR A 40 8.59 0.18 0.27
CA TYR A 40 10.00 0.04 0.64
C TYR A 40 10.30 -1.33 1.21
N ASP A 41 11.32 -1.96 0.65
CA ASP A 41 11.87 -3.23 1.10
C ASP A 41 13.39 -3.17 1.24
N TYR A 42 13.91 -4.00 2.10
CA TYR A 42 15.34 -4.12 2.37
C TYR A 42 15.71 -5.56 2.74
N THR A 43 16.99 -5.89 2.65
CA THR A 43 17.50 -7.19 3.11
C THR A 43 18.07 -7.04 4.52
N ASN A 44 17.58 -7.86 5.47
CA ASN A 44 18.07 -7.84 6.84
C ASN A 44 19.44 -8.55 6.98
N ASN A 45 19.98 -8.57 8.20
CA ASN A 45 21.28 -9.20 8.51
C ASN A 45 21.30 -10.73 8.36
N LEU A 46 20.15 -11.38 8.16
CA LEU A 46 20.03 -12.81 7.87
C LEU A 46 19.96 -13.11 6.36
N GLY A 47 20.07 -12.09 5.51
CA GLY A 47 19.91 -12.22 4.06
C GLY A 47 18.46 -12.42 3.64
N ILE A 48 17.50 -12.01 4.45
CA ILE A 48 16.06 -12.13 4.17
C ILE A 48 15.51 -10.76 3.80
N ARG A 49 14.85 -10.66 2.64
CA ARG A 49 14.16 -9.43 2.23
C ARG A 49 12.88 -9.26 3.03
N ILE A 50 12.67 -8.06 3.53
CA ILE A 50 11.53 -7.65 4.33
C ILE A 50 10.92 -6.41 3.68
N HIS A 51 9.59 -6.35 3.59
CA HIS A 51 8.90 -5.11 3.29
C HIS A 51 8.62 -4.39 4.61
N GLU A 52 9.17 -3.21 4.77
CA GLU A 52 9.12 -2.44 6.04
C GLU A 52 7.68 -2.15 6.47
N TYR A 53 6.79 -1.93 5.51
CA TYR A 53 5.41 -1.51 5.75
C TYR A 53 4.38 -2.59 5.37
N GLY A 54 4.73 -3.87 5.63
CA GLY A 54 3.87 -5.02 5.36
C GLY A 54 3.98 -5.56 3.93
N PRO A 55 3.44 -6.76 3.68
CA PRO A 55 3.60 -7.42 2.40
C PRO A 55 2.88 -6.69 1.28
N HIS A 56 3.62 -6.43 0.21
CA HIS A 56 3.12 -5.86 -1.02
C HIS A 56 3.24 -6.90 -2.14
N ILE A 57 2.12 -7.24 -2.76
CA ILE A 57 2.02 -8.14 -3.91
C ILE A 57 1.40 -7.34 -5.06
N PHE A 58 2.04 -7.34 -6.22
CA PHE A 58 1.49 -6.67 -7.38
C PHE A 58 0.48 -7.61 -8.07
N HIS A 59 -0.76 -7.16 -8.15
CA HIS A 59 -1.84 -7.90 -8.79
C HIS A 59 -2.77 -6.94 -9.52
N THR A 60 -3.30 -7.31 -10.69
CA THR A 60 -4.20 -6.45 -11.46
C THR A 60 -4.77 -7.14 -12.69
N ASN A 61 -5.90 -6.63 -13.18
CA ASN A 61 -6.42 -6.86 -14.54
C ASN A 61 -6.13 -5.68 -15.49
N ASN A 62 -5.50 -4.62 -14.98
CA ASN A 62 -5.13 -3.46 -15.80
C ASN A 62 -3.81 -3.71 -16.51
N LYS A 63 -3.90 -4.19 -17.77
CA LYS A 63 -2.72 -4.46 -18.59
C LYS A 63 -1.80 -3.24 -18.77
N LYS A 64 -2.36 -2.03 -18.85
CA LYS A 64 -1.53 -0.81 -19.01
C LYS A 64 -0.66 -0.54 -17.78
N ALA A 65 -1.20 -0.72 -16.58
CA ALA A 65 -0.42 -0.56 -15.35
C ALA A 65 0.63 -1.66 -15.22
N TYR A 66 0.29 -2.90 -15.57
CA TYR A 66 1.22 -4.03 -15.60
C TYR A 66 2.36 -3.80 -16.58
N ASP A 67 2.05 -3.52 -17.86
CA ASP A 67 3.06 -3.28 -18.91
C ASP A 67 3.97 -2.11 -18.56
N TRP A 68 3.41 -1.06 -17.94
CA TRP A 68 4.20 0.10 -17.55
C TRP A 68 5.19 -0.22 -16.42
N VAL A 69 4.76 -0.89 -15.37
CA VAL A 69 5.64 -1.14 -14.22
C VAL A 69 6.66 -2.23 -14.50
N THR A 70 6.31 -3.23 -15.31
CA THR A 70 7.20 -4.36 -15.60
C THR A 70 8.31 -4.05 -16.61
N GLN A 71 8.33 -2.87 -17.22
CA GLN A 71 9.48 -2.41 -17.99
C GLN A 71 10.69 -2.04 -17.09
N PHE A 72 10.46 -1.89 -15.77
CA PHE A 72 11.51 -1.59 -14.79
C PHE A 72 11.80 -2.84 -13.95
N GLY A 73 13.05 -3.31 -14.00
CA GLY A 73 13.52 -4.49 -13.29
C GLY A 73 13.01 -5.83 -13.84
N GLU A 74 13.42 -6.89 -13.18
CA GLU A 74 12.92 -8.24 -13.46
C GLU A 74 11.75 -8.58 -12.53
N TRP A 75 10.72 -9.22 -13.08
CA TRP A 75 9.54 -9.64 -12.35
C TRP A 75 9.35 -11.15 -12.44
N VAL A 76 8.84 -11.74 -11.36
CA VAL A 76 8.55 -13.18 -11.28
C VAL A 76 7.06 -13.39 -11.01
N ASP A 77 6.47 -14.36 -11.67
CA ASP A 77 5.08 -14.74 -11.44
C ASP A 77 4.91 -15.21 -9.99
N TYR A 78 3.89 -14.71 -9.33
CA TYR A 78 3.57 -15.09 -7.98
C TYR A 78 2.07 -14.99 -7.70
N LYS A 79 1.45 -16.13 -7.45
CA LYS A 79 0.04 -16.22 -7.04
C LYS A 79 -0.05 -16.35 -5.53
N HIS A 80 -0.57 -15.31 -4.90
CA HIS A 80 -0.62 -15.19 -3.44
C HIS A 80 -1.63 -16.15 -2.81
N LYS A 81 -1.20 -16.82 -1.72
CA LYS A 81 -2.05 -17.64 -0.86
C LYS A 81 -2.00 -17.09 0.56
N VAL A 82 -3.18 -17.01 1.18
CA VAL A 82 -3.35 -16.58 2.56
C VAL A 82 -4.12 -17.66 3.32
N LYS A 83 -3.68 -17.97 4.54
CA LYS A 83 -4.45 -18.78 5.47
C LYS A 83 -4.95 -17.91 6.62
N ALA A 84 -6.04 -18.32 7.26
CA ALA A 84 -6.42 -17.82 8.57
C ALA A 84 -6.14 -18.89 9.62
N GLN A 85 -5.68 -18.47 10.79
CA GLN A 85 -5.55 -19.35 11.95
C GLN A 85 -6.80 -19.17 12.82
N LEU A 86 -7.53 -20.25 13.04
CA LEU A 86 -8.67 -20.32 13.94
C LEU A 86 -8.20 -20.42 15.41
N ASP A 87 -9.11 -20.22 16.36
CA ASP A 87 -8.81 -20.25 17.80
C ASP A 87 -8.27 -21.60 18.29
N ASP A 88 -8.62 -22.70 17.62
CA ASP A 88 -8.11 -24.04 17.90
C ASP A 88 -6.74 -24.32 17.25
N GLY A 89 -6.19 -23.36 16.51
CA GLY A 89 -4.92 -23.45 15.81
C GLY A 89 -4.99 -24.03 14.40
N GLN A 90 -6.17 -24.45 13.92
CA GLN A 90 -6.35 -24.94 12.55
C GLN A 90 -6.16 -23.81 11.54
N TYR A 91 -5.56 -24.13 10.38
CA TYR A 91 -5.42 -23.21 9.25
C TYR A 91 -6.48 -23.46 8.19
N VAL A 92 -7.19 -22.41 7.80
CA VAL A 92 -8.18 -22.42 6.71
C VAL A 92 -7.82 -21.42 5.63
N THR A 93 -8.37 -21.59 4.44
CA THR A 93 -8.06 -20.74 3.28
C THR A 93 -8.77 -19.39 3.35
N LEU A 94 -8.05 -18.31 2.96
CA LEU A 94 -8.63 -16.98 2.70
C LEU A 94 -8.28 -16.52 1.26
N PRO A 95 -9.21 -15.80 0.57
CA PRO A 95 -10.60 -15.53 0.94
C PRO A 95 -11.38 -16.82 1.18
N VAL A 96 -12.45 -16.71 1.99
CA VAL A 96 -13.27 -17.86 2.36
C VAL A 96 -13.74 -18.61 1.11
N ASN A 97 -13.33 -19.86 0.97
CA ASN A 97 -13.70 -20.78 -0.09
C ASN A 97 -14.66 -21.88 0.41
N GLN A 98 -15.03 -22.83 -0.43
CA GLN A 98 -15.96 -23.89 -0.06
C GLN A 98 -15.44 -24.76 1.11
N GLU A 99 -14.17 -25.17 1.06
CA GLU A 99 -13.52 -25.92 2.16
C GLU A 99 -13.59 -25.15 3.50
N THR A 100 -13.31 -23.85 3.48
CA THR A 100 -13.38 -23.02 4.69
C THR A 100 -14.80 -22.91 5.23
N LYS A 101 -15.83 -22.80 4.36
CA LYS A 101 -17.24 -22.81 4.77
C LYS A 101 -17.63 -24.12 5.47
N GLU A 102 -17.19 -25.25 4.92
CA GLU A 102 -17.47 -26.57 5.50
C GLU A 102 -16.83 -26.76 6.89
N ILE A 103 -15.63 -26.21 7.08
CA ILE A 103 -14.92 -26.30 8.36
C ILE A 103 -15.55 -25.40 9.43
N VAL A 104 -15.88 -24.13 9.06
CA VAL A 104 -16.29 -23.10 10.02
C VAL A 104 -17.82 -23.07 10.20
N GLY A 105 -18.58 -23.48 9.19
CA GLY A 105 -20.03 -23.27 9.10
C GLY A 105 -20.35 -21.90 8.45
N GLU A 106 -21.22 -21.89 7.46
CA GLU A 106 -21.54 -20.71 6.68
C GLU A 106 -22.10 -19.56 7.55
N GLU A 107 -22.90 -19.89 8.55
CA GLU A 107 -23.48 -18.97 9.51
C GLU A 107 -22.44 -18.27 10.40
N ASN A 108 -21.26 -18.88 10.59
CA ASN A 108 -20.22 -18.37 11.48
C ASN A 108 -19.17 -17.50 10.75
N ILE A 109 -19.18 -17.44 9.42
CA ILE A 109 -18.14 -16.77 8.62
C ILE A 109 -17.96 -15.31 9.01
N ILE A 110 -19.06 -14.56 9.16
CA ILE A 110 -19.02 -13.15 9.50
C ILE A 110 -18.38 -12.92 10.88
N ASP A 111 -18.79 -13.70 11.85
CA ASP A 111 -18.30 -13.56 13.23
C ASP A 111 -16.87 -14.07 13.41
N THR A 112 -16.45 -15.05 12.60
CA THR A 112 -15.09 -15.60 12.64
C THR A 112 -14.07 -14.71 11.93
N PHE A 113 -14.37 -14.23 10.72
CA PHE A 113 -13.34 -13.57 9.88
C PHE A 113 -13.51 -12.05 9.79
N TYR A 114 -14.75 -11.56 9.68
CA TYR A 114 -14.98 -10.16 9.37
C TYR A 114 -15.08 -9.28 10.60
N ARG A 115 -15.85 -9.67 11.60
CA ARG A 115 -16.07 -8.87 12.80
C ARG A 115 -14.78 -8.65 13.62
N PRO A 116 -14.00 -9.69 13.96
CA PRO A 116 -12.74 -9.51 14.71
C PRO A 116 -11.70 -8.69 13.90
N TYR A 117 -11.60 -8.95 12.60
CA TYR A 117 -10.68 -8.21 11.74
C TYR A 117 -11.06 -6.73 11.65
N THR A 118 -12.35 -6.43 11.43
CA THR A 118 -12.87 -5.06 11.35
C THR A 118 -12.59 -4.30 12.64
N LYS A 119 -12.90 -4.89 13.78
CA LYS A 119 -12.65 -4.26 15.08
C LYS A 119 -11.17 -3.96 15.31
N LYS A 120 -10.27 -4.89 15.01
CA LYS A 120 -8.82 -4.69 15.10
C LYS A 120 -8.34 -3.64 14.08
N MET A 121 -8.63 -3.85 12.82
CA MET A 121 -8.09 -3.04 11.73
C MET A 121 -8.63 -1.62 11.72
N TRP A 122 -9.95 -1.46 11.87
CA TRP A 122 -10.61 -0.17 11.72
C TRP A 122 -10.93 0.51 13.06
N GLY A 123 -10.91 -0.23 14.18
CA GLY A 123 -11.32 0.29 15.48
C GLY A 123 -12.81 0.61 15.55
N MET A 124 -13.61 -0.02 14.70
CA MET A 124 -15.05 0.21 14.52
C MET A 124 -15.78 -1.12 14.56
N GLU A 125 -17.06 -1.09 14.90
CA GLU A 125 -17.91 -2.26 14.71
C GLU A 125 -18.26 -2.42 13.23
N LEU A 126 -18.60 -3.64 12.84
CA LEU A 126 -18.83 -3.97 11.42
C LEU A 126 -19.93 -3.12 10.77
N GLU A 127 -20.96 -2.80 11.54
CA GLU A 127 -22.14 -2.03 11.13
C GLU A 127 -21.86 -0.54 10.93
N GLU A 128 -20.72 -0.03 11.45
CA GLU A 128 -20.30 1.35 11.33
C GLU A 128 -19.43 1.60 10.07
N LEU A 129 -18.96 0.52 9.46
CA LEU A 129 -18.06 0.58 8.30
C LEU A 129 -18.83 0.69 6.98
N ASP A 130 -18.25 1.39 6.00
CA ASP A 130 -18.79 1.40 4.63
C ASP A 130 -18.88 -0.05 4.09
N PRO A 131 -20.07 -0.54 3.70
CA PRO A 131 -20.24 -1.92 3.20
C PRO A 131 -19.34 -2.29 2.02
N ASN A 132 -18.84 -1.32 1.27
CA ASN A 132 -17.92 -1.59 0.15
C ASN A 132 -16.54 -2.06 0.63
N ILE A 133 -16.16 -1.82 1.88
CA ILE A 133 -14.92 -2.35 2.44
C ILE A 133 -15.01 -3.87 2.61
N MET A 134 -16.17 -4.37 3.03
CA MET A 134 -16.44 -5.81 3.18
C MET A 134 -16.34 -6.56 1.85
N LYS A 135 -16.79 -5.95 0.75
CA LYS A 135 -16.73 -6.56 -0.59
C LYS A 135 -15.32 -6.80 -1.12
N ARG A 136 -14.29 -6.26 -0.47
CA ARG A 136 -12.89 -6.49 -0.86
C ARG A 136 -12.41 -7.91 -0.56
N VAL A 137 -13.04 -8.61 0.37
CA VAL A 137 -12.73 -10.02 0.68
C VAL A 137 -13.95 -10.85 0.30
N ALA A 138 -13.83 -11.60 -0.78
CA ALA A 138 -14.94 -12.40 -1.29
C ALA A 138 -15.20 -13.64 -0.41
N ILE A 139 -16.48 -14.02 -0.30
CA ILE A 139 -16.90 -15.36 0.09
C ILE A 139 -17.21 -16.11 -1.19
N ARG A 140 -16.62 -17.29 -1.39
CA ARG A 140 -16.64 -18.03 -2.66
C ARG A 140 -17.25 -19.41 -2.49
N ASP A 141 -17.79 -19.94 -3.61
CA ASP A 141 -18.36 -21.29 -3.69
C ASP A 141 -17.47 -22.25 -4.51
N ASP A 142 -16.16 -21.95 -4.57
CA ASP A 142 -15.14 -22.76 -5.23
C ASP A 142 -14.07 -23.22 -4.22
N ASP A 143 -13.16 -24.11 -4.64
CA ASP A 143 -12.03 -24.60 -3.85
C ASP A 143 -10.70 -23.89 -4.18
N ASN A 144 -10.75 -22.74 -4.85
CA ASN A 144 -9.55 -22.00 -5.22
C ASN A 144 -8.86 -21.45 -3.96
N GLU A 145 -7.57 -21.74 -3.82
CA GLU A 145 -6.75 -21.29 -2.67
C GLU A 145 -6.07 -19.93 -2.88
N TYR A 146 -6.12 -19.37 -4.09
CA TYR A 146 -5.44 -18.12 -4.38
C TYR A 146 -6.22 -16.90 -3.87
N TYR A 147 -5.48 -15.92 -3.36
CA TYR A 147 -6.07 -14.71 -2.74
C TYR A 147 -6.69 -13.77 -3.79
N PHE A 148 -6.11 -13.71 -4.99
CA PHE A 148 -6.58 -12.89 -6.12
C PHE A 148 -6.98 -13.78 -7.32
N PRO A 149 -8.03 -14.59 -7.21
CA PRO A 149 -8.34 -15.61 -8.22
C PRO A 149 -8.75 -15.05 -9.59
N ASN A 150 -9.19 -13.79 -9.62
CA ASN A 150 -9.72 -13.13 -10.82
C ASN A 150 -8.73 -12.14 -11.46
N ASP A 151 -7.50 -12.02 -10.93
CA ASP A 151 -6.51 -11.11 -11.48
C ASP A 151 -5.56 -11.86 -12.41
N ASP A 152 -5.49 -11.41 -13.67
CA ASP A 152 -4.70 -12.05 -14.73
C ASP A 152 -3.20 -11.86 -14.50
N TYR A 153 -2.81 -10.69 -13.98
CA TYR A 153 -1.42 -10.32 -13.74
C TYR A 153 -1.12 -10.32 -12.24
N GLN A 154 -0.29 -11.28 -11.81
CA GLN A 154 0.13 -11.40 -10.43
C GLN A 154 1.64 -11.69 -10.40
N CYS A 155 2.42 -10.78 -9.85
CA CYS A 155 3.87 -10.90 -9.86
C CYS A 155 4.52 -10.13 -8.71
N MET A 156 5.80 -10.38 -8.51
CA MET A 156 6.64 -9.63 -7.58
C MET A 156 7.97 -9.27 -8.26
N PRO A 157 8.55 -8.10 -7.94
CA PRO A 157 9.87 -7.77 -8.44
C PRO A 157 10.92 -8.71 -7.86
N LYS A 158 11.75 -9.31 -8.71
CA LYS A 158 12.79 -10.26 -8.32
C LYS A 158 13.77 -9.67 -7.29
N ASP A 159 14.15 -8.41 -7.50
CA ASP A 159 15.12 -7.71 -6.65
C ASP A 159 14.48 -6.68 -5.69
N GLY A 160 13.15 -6.70 -5.57
CA GLY A 160 12.39 -5.85 -4.65
C GLY A 160 11.85 -4.56 -5.27
N TYR A 161 10.85 -4.01 -4.61
CA TYR A 161 10.16 -2.78 -5.04
C TYR A 161 11.07 -1.55 -4.95
N THR A 162 11.96 -1.50 -3.97
CA THR A 162 12.90 -0.38 -3.80
C THR A 162 13.79 -0.25 -5.03
N LYS A 163 14.24 -1.37 -5.59
CA LYS A 163 15.04 -1.36 -6.83
C LYS A 163 14.24 -0.88 -8.03
N VAL A 164 13.01 -1.37 -8.20
CA VAL A 164 12.10 -0.92 -9.28
C VAL A 164 11.87 0.59 -9.22
N ILE A 165 11.54 1.12 -8.04
CA ILE A 165 11.37 2.57 -7.88
C ILE A 165 12.68 3.32 -8.12
N GLY A 166 13.81 2.76 -7.73
CA GLY A 166 15.14 3.33 -8.01
C GLY A 166 15.41 3.44 -9.52
N GLU A 167 15.05 2.43 -10.29
CA GLU A 167 15.16 2.45 -11.75
C GLU A 167 14.24 3.50 -12.39
N ILE A 168 12.98 3.60 -11.93
CA ILE A 168 12.04 4.64 -12.38
C ILE A 168 12.62 6.04 -12.12
N LEU A 169 13.20 6.26 -10.94
CA LEU A 169 13.73 7.57 -10.55
C LEU A 169 15.14 7.87 -11.10
N SER A 170 15.77 6.93 -11.81
CA SER A 170 17.13 7.12 -12.36
C SER A 170 17.19 7.97 -13.64
N HIS A 171 16.05 8.50 -14.10
CA HIS A 171 15.99 9.33 -15.31
C HIS A 171 16.85 10.60 -15.18
N PRO A 172 17.60 11.03 -16.23
CA PRO A 172 18.55 12.17 -16.18
C PRO A 172 17.91 13.51 -15.78
N ASN A 173 16.61 13.68 -16.04
CA ASN A 173 15.86 14.88 -15.69
C ASN A 173 15.24 14.82 -14.29
N ILE A 174 15.47 13.75 -13.52
CA ILE A 174 14.97 13.59 -12.16
C ILE A 174 16.12 13.77 -11.16
N THR A 175 15.89 14.55 -10.13
CA THR A 175 16.75 14.60 -8.94
C THR A 175 15.96 14.22 -7.71
N VAL A 176 16.52 13.36 -6.87
CA VAL A 176 15.86 12.86 -5.64
C VAL A 176 16.60 13.36 -4.41
N GLU A 177 15.86 13.88 -3.43
CA GLU A 177 16.38 14.33 -2.16
C GLU A 177 15.63 13.68 -1.01
N LEU A 178 16.31 12.84 -0.26
CA LEU A 178 15.78 12.12 0.91
C LEU A 178 15.92 12.95 2.18
N ASN A 179 15.26 12.52 3.27
CA ASN A 179 15.24 13.24 4.55
C ASN A 179 14.80 14.70 4.43
N THR A 180 13.98 14.99 3.43
CA THR A 180 13.54 16.35 3.08
C THR A 180 12.03 16.43 3.17
N PRO A 181 11.48 16.77 4.36
CA PRO A 181 10.05 17.00 4.49
C PRO A 181 9.62 18.26 3.73
N PHE A 182 8.47 18.17 3.06
CA PHE A 182 7.91 19.31 2.35
C PHE A 182 7.57 20.46 3.30
N LYS A 183 7.89 21.70 2.86
CA LYS A 183 7.52 22.95 3.53
C LYS A 183 6.87 23.90 2.52
N LYS A 184 5.83 24.61 2.92
CA LYS A 184 5.01 25.45 2.02
C LYS A 184 5.81 26.46 1.18
N TYR A 185 6.89 27.03 1.72
CA TYR A 185 7.71 27.99 0.97
C TYR A 185 8.38 27.36 -0.27
N MET A 186 8.57 26.03 -0.29
CA MET A 186 9.17 25.34 -1.44
C MET A 186 8.30 25.43 -2.71
N GLU A 187 6.99 25.72 -2.58
CA GLU A 187 6.10 25.89 -3.73
C GLU A 187 6.50 27.04 -4.64
N GLU A 188 7.14 28.07 -4.08
CA GLU A 188 7.48 29.32 -4.78
C GLU A 188 8.58 29.13 -5.82
N ASP A 189 9.36 28.06 -5.70
CA ASP A 189 10.49 27.78 -6.59
C ASP A 189 10.11 26.92 -7.83
N TYR A 190 8.84 26.49 -7.91
CA TYR A 190 8.39 25.54 -8.93
C TYR A 190 7.15 26.02 -9.69
N ASP A 191 7.11 25.72 -10.98
CA ASP A 191 5.94 26.02 -11.82
C ASP A 191 4.71 25.20 -11.40
N HIS A 192 4.92 23.95 -10.95
CA HIS A 192 3.86 23.06 -10.46
C HIS A 192 4.37 22.09 -9.40
N VAL A 193 3.50 21.74 -8.45
CA VAL A 193 3.78 20.79 -7.36
C VAL A 193 2.81 19.61 -7.42
N PHE A 194 3.34 18.40 -7.52
CA PHE A 194 2.57 17.17 -7.29
C PHE A 194 2.83 16.69 -5.87
N ASN A 195 1.79 16.64 -5.04
CA ASN A 195 1.94 16.45 -3.61
C ASN A 195 1.22 15.18 -3.10
N SER A 196 1.97 14.21 -2.57
CA SER A 196 1.41 12.98 -2.00
C SER A 196 1.21 13.02 -0.48
N MET A 197 1.53 14.13 0.18
CA MET A 197 1.25 14.27 1.61
C MET A 197 -0.25 14.30 1.90
N ALA A 198 -0.64 14.07 3.14
CA ALA A 198 -2.04 14.16 3.55
C ALA A 198 -2.55 15.60 3.37
N ILE A 199 -3.66 15.74 2.65
CA ILE A 199 -4.19 17.05 2.25
C ILE A 199 -4.60 17.91 3.45
N ASP A 200 -5.15 17.31 4.50
CA ASP A 200 -5.49 17.99 5.75
C ASP A 200 -4.25 18.56 6.45
N SER A 201 -3.17 17.81 6.48
CA SER A 201 -1.88 18.24 7.05
C SER A 201 -1.27 19.41 6.26
N TYR A 202 -1.41 19.41 4.92
CA TYR A 202 -0.97 20.53 4.09
C TYR A 202 -1.71 21.84 4.42
N TYR A 203 -3.00 21.76 4.76
CA TYR A 203 -3.84 22.91 5.16
C TYR A 203 -3.91 23.13 6.67
N ASP A 204 -2.94 22.60 7.44
CA ASP A 204 -2.83 22.79 8.90
C ASP A 204 -4.13 22.43 9.64
N TYR A 205 -4.86 21.43 9.13
CA TYR A 205 -6.10 20.90 9.71
C TYR A 205 -7.27 21.92 9.81
N GLU A 206 -7.29 22.92 8.97
CA GLU A 206 -8.26 24.05 9.00
C GLU A 206 -9.74 23.58 9.04
N TYR A 207 -10.08 22.46 8.37
CA TYR A 207 -11.43 21.89 8.37
C TYR A 207 -11.56 20.65 9.27
N GLY A 208 -10.55 20.37 10.08
CA GLY A 208 -10.43 19.19 10.94
C GLY A 208 -9.58 18.09 10.32
N GLU A 209 -9.12 17.18 11.19
CA GLU A 209 -8.31 16.03 10.78
C GLU A 209 -9.12 15.04 9.96
N LEU A 210 -8.48 14.47 8.94
CA LEU A 210 -9.00 13.31 8.22
C LEU A 210 -8.48 12.04 8.92
N PRO A 211 -9.36 11.15 9.40
CA PRO A 211 -8.94 9.97 10.14
C PRO A 211 -8.25 8.94 9.25
N TYR A 212 -7.18 8.37 9.79
CA TYR A 212 -6.45 7.26 9.17
C TYR A 212 -6.23 6.12 10.18
N ARG A 213 -6.12 4.91 9.65
CA ARG A 213 -5.54 3.79 10.39
C ARG A 213 -4.07 3.63 10.02
N SER A 214 -3.33 3.13 10.97
CA SER A 214 -1.91 2.82 10.86
C SER A 214 -1.62 1.38 11.30
N LEU A 215 -0.40 0.92 11.03
CA LEU A 215 0.10 -0.39 11.44
C LEU A 215 1.47 -0.25 12.08
N LYS A 216 1.67 -0.92 13.20
CA LYS A 216 3.01 -1.17 13.76
C LYS A 216 3.46 -2.55 13.29
N PHE A 217 4.71 -2.62 12.83
CA PHE A 217 5.31 -3.84 12.31
C PHE A 217 6.35 -4.38 13.29
N HIS A 218 6.15 -5.61 13.77
CA HIS A 218 7.02 -6.23 14.77
C HIS A 218 7.77 -7.39 14.12
N ASN A 219 9.06 -7.19 13.87
CA ASN A 219 9.92 -8.21 13.26
C ASN A 219 10.49 -9.14 14.31
N VAL A 220 10.41 -10.45 14.08
CA VAL A 220 10.95 -11.50 14.95
C VAL A 220 11.77 -12.47 14.11
N ASN A 221 13.00 -12.74 14.54
CA ASN A 221 13.86 -13.76 13.94
C ASN A 221 13.76 -15.05 14.75
N LEU A 222 13.53 -16.18 14.08
CA LEU A 222 13.43 -17.48 14.68
C LEU A 222 14.51 -18.43 14.17
N PRO A 223 15.16 -19.22 15.04
CA PRO A 223 16.21 -20.20 14.65
C PRO A 223 15.57 -21.48 14.09
N MET A 224 14.89 -21.33 12.96
CA MET A 224 14.26 -22.42 12.23
C MET A 224 14.12 -22.07 10.74
N SER A 225 14.02 -23.07 9.89
CA SER A 225 13.98 -22.85 8.45
C SER A 225 12.69 -22.20 7.98
N ARG A 226 11.53 -22.57 8.54
CA ARG A 226 10.19 -22.05 8.24
C ARG A 226 9.23 -22.36 9.37
N LEU A 227 8.20 -21.54 9.52
CA LEU A 227 7.12 -21.69 10.50
C LEU A 227 5.74 -21.81 9.84
N LEU A 228 5.43 -20.94 8.87
CA LEU A 228 4.08 -20.81 8.33
C LEU A 228 3.85 -21.69 7.09
N PRO A 229 2.61 -22.17 6.89
CA PRO A 229 2.26 -22.94 5.70
C PRO A 229 2.23 -22.10 4.41
N THR A 230 2.03 -20.78 4.54
CA THR A 230 1.99 -19.80 3.43
C THR A 230 2.81 -18.57 3.82
N SER A 231 2.94 -17.61 2.89
CA SER A 231 3.63 -16.34 3.18
C SER A 231 2.89 -15.47 4.21
N THR A 232 1.57 -15.57 4.28
CA THR A 232 0.75 -14.74 5.15
C THR A 232 -0.33 -15.56 5.84
N VAL A 233 -0.46 -15.36 7.16
CA VAL A 233 -1.51 -15.93 7.99
C VAL A 233 -2.24 -14.81 8.73
N ASN A 234 -3.57 -14.74 8.58
CA ASN A 234 -4.43 -13.83 9.31
C ASN A 234 -4.90 -14.48 10.63
N PHE A 235 -5.08 -13.68 11.65
CA PHE A 235 -5.57 -14.13 12.95
C PHE A 235 -7.05 -13.80 13.16
N THR A 236 -7.84 -14.80 13.50
CA THR A 236 -9.27 -14.65 13.82
C THR A 236 -9.52 -14.31 15.29
N HIS A 237 -8.58 -14.61 16.18
CA HIS A 237 -8.68 -14.35 17.63
C HIS A 237 -8.76 -12.85 17.98
N ALA A 238 -9.14 -12.56 19.23
CA ALA A 238 -9.35 -11.20 19.73
C ALA A 238 -8.04 -10.43 20.06
N GLU A 239 -6.88 -11.09 20.03
CA GLU A 239 -5.58 -10.46 20.26
C GLU A 239 -5.29 -9.34 19.25
N LYS A 240 -4.38 -8.44 19.62
CA LYS A 240 -4.13 -7.19 18.90
C LYS A 240 -3.60 -7.33 17.45
N TYR A 241 -2.97 -8.46 17.12
CA TYR A 241 -2.41 -8.67 15.79
C TYR A 241 -3.46 -9.10 14.77
N THR A 242 -3.38 -8.55 13.55
CA THR A 242 -4.27 -8.95 12.45
C THR A 242 -3.68 -10.05 11.59
N ARG A 243 -2.36 -10.04 11.41
CA ARG A 243 -1.68 -11.05 10.59
C ARG A 243 -0.22 -11.21 10.96
N MET A 244 0.34 -12.32 10.46
CA MET A 244 1.76 -12.63 10.50
C MET A 244 2.25 -12.98 9.09
N THR A 245 3.39 -12.42 8.72
CA THR A 245 4.03 -12.66 7.43
C THR A 245 5.35 -13.39 7.65
N GLU A 246 5.61 -14.48 6.92
CA GLU A 246 6.91 -15.14 6.84
C GLU A 246 7.57 -14.83 5.50
N TRP A 247 8.62 -14.03 5.52
CA TRP A 247 9.20 -13.44 4.32
C TRP A 247 9.82 -14.44 3.36
N LYS A 248 10.46 -15.49 3.86
CA LYS A 248 11.06 -16.54 3.00
C LYS A 248 10.04 -17.36 2.21
N ASN A 249 8.76 -17.23 2.50
CA ASN A 249 7.70 -17.88 1.72
C ASN A 249 7.30 -17.08 0.46
N PHE A 250 7.84 -15.88 0.30
CA PHE A 250 7.76 -15.14 -0.97
C PHE A 250 8.92 -15.51 -1.92
N PRO A 251 8.73 -15.38 -3.25
CA PRO A 251 9.79 -15.64 -4.22
C PRO A 251 10.95 -14.66 -4.01
N ASN A 252 12.18 -15.16 -4.10
CA ASN A 252 13.43 -14.36 -4.03
C ASN A 252 13.63 -13.53 -2.75
N HIS A 253 12.95 -13.88 -1.63
CA HIS A 253 13.08 -13.18 -0.36
C HIS A 253 14.17 -13.75 0.57
N GLY A 254 14.92 -14.74 0.17
CA GLY A 254 16.06 -15.28 0.91
C GLY A 254 16.10 -16.81 0.97
N HIS A 255 17.30 -17.32 1.25
CA HIS A 255 17.59 -18.77 1.23
C HIS A 255 18.22 -19.26 2.53
N ASN A 256 18.15 -18.48 3.64
CA ASN A 256 18.68 -18.88 4.92
C ASN A 256 18.01 -20.17 5.40
N LYS A 257 18.80 -21.23 5.63
CA LYS A 257 18.29 -22.56 6.02
C LYS A 257 18.07 -22.72 7.53
N GLU A 258 18.72 -21.88 8.32
CA GLU A 258 18.74 -21.98 9.79
C GLU A 258 17.79 -20.99 10.45
N TRP A 259 17.54 -19.84 9.81
CA TRP A 259 16.75 -18.75 10.36
C TRP A 259 15.62 -18.34 9.42
N THR A 260 14.52 -17.89 10.02
CA THR A 260 13.45 -17.20 9.32
C THR A 260 13.11 -15.88 10.01
N THR A 261 12.52 -14.95 9.27
CA THR A 261 12.00 -13.69 9.82
C THR A 261 10.50 -13.61 9.61
N LEU A 262 9.81 -13.31 10.69
CA LEU A 262 8.38 -13.06 10.72
C LEU A 262 8.11 -11.58 10.99
N THR A 263 7.02 -11.05 10.46
CA THR A 263 6.50 -9.72 10.82
C THR A 263 5.05 -9.86 11.28
N TYR A 264 4.77 -9.39 12.48
CA TYR A 264 3.40 -9.26 13.02
C TYR A 264 2.89 -7.85 12.76
N GLU A 265 1.64 -7.73 12.34
CA GLU A 265 0.98 -6.45 12.09
C GLU A 265 -0.01 -6.11 13.21
N GLU A 266 0.21 -4.98 13.86
CA GLU A 266 -0.62 -4.43 14.92
C GLU A 266 -1.31 -3.15 14.44
N PRO A 267 -2.62 -3.17 14.12
CA PRO A 267 -3.35 -1.97 13.75
C PRO A 267 -3.49 -0.99 14.90
N CYS A 268 -3.40 0.29 14.57
CA CYS A 268 -3.58 1.36 15.55
C CYS A 268 -4.16 2.63 14.88
N ASP A 269 -4.52 3.61 15.70
CA ASP A 269 -4.75 4.96 15.22
C ASP A 269 -3.42 5.55 14.70
N TYR A 270 -3.46 6.34 13.63
CA TYR A 270 -2.23 6.90 13.05
C TYR A 270 -1.49 7.85 14.00
N ARG A 271 -2.21 8.48 14.94
CA ARG A 271 -1.63 9.35 15.98
C ARG A 271 -0.77 8.57 16.99
N ASP A 272 -1.08 7.28 17.19
CA ASP A 272 -0.32 6.37 18.06
C ASP A 272 0.89 5.74 17.36
N ASN A 273 1.19 6.14 16.11
CA ASN A 273 2.29 5.65 15.30
C ASN A 273 2.97 6.80 14.52
N ASP A 274 3.40 7.82 15.22
CA ASP A 274 4.15 8.98 14.68
C ASP A 274 3.49 9.64 13.45
N TYR A 275 2.16 9.65 13.43
CA TYR A 275 1.34 10.16 12.32
C TYR A 275 1.57 9.45 10.98
N GLU A 276 2.08 8.21 11.00
CA GLU A 276 2.16 7.40 9.79
C GLU A 276 0.77 6.94 9.33
N ARG A 277 0.39 7.33 8.11
CA ARG A 277 -0.94 7.16 7.54
C ARG A 277 -0.94 6.08 6.48
N TYR A 278 -1.65 4.97 6.72
CA TYR A 278 -1.73 3.88 5.75
C TYR A 278 -3.11 3.77 5.09
N TYR A 279 -4.19 3.87 5.86
CA TYR A 279 -5.53 3.60 5.37
C TYR A 279 -6.49 4.74 5.75
N PRO A 280 -7.00 5.52 4.75
CA PRO A 280 -8.07 6.47 5.00
C PRO A 280 -9.33 5.79 5.52
N VAL A 281 -9.92 6.30 6.59
CA VAL A 281 -11.13 5.75 7.18
C VAL A 281 -12.35 6.27 6.43
N LYS A 282 -13.17 5.35 5.90
CA LYS A 282 -14.47 5.68 5.31
C LYS A 282 -15.56 5.31 6.29
N ASP A 283 -16.24 6.33 6.77
CA ASP A 283 -17.44 6.19 7.62
C ASP A 283 -18.71 6.00 6.77
N ILE A 284 -19.69 5.33 7.33
CA ILE A 284 -20.96 5.02 6.65
C ILE A 284 -21.74 6.29 6.24
N ASN A 285 -21.60 7.38 7.02
CA ASN A 285 -22.29 8.65 6.77
C ASN A 285 -21.58 9.54 5.75
N GLY A 286 -20.34 9.19 5.36
CA GLY A 286 -19.52 9.94 4.43
C GLY A 286 -19.06 11.31 4.96
N ASP A 287 -19.00 11.50 6.26
CA ASP A 287 -18.62 12.79 6.86
C ASP A 287 -17.15 13.11 6.60
N ASN A 288 -16.28 12.10 6.64
CA ASN A 288 -14.87 12.25 6.28
C ASN A 288 -14.69 12.71 4.81
N GLN A 289 -15.52 12.22 3.91
CA GLN A 289 -15.50 12.65 2.50
C GLN A 289 -16.00 14.09 2.33
N LYS A 290 -16.93 14.56 3.17
CA LYS A 290 -17.36 15.96 3.17
C LYS A 290 -16.22 16.90 3.61
N ILE A 291 -15.44 16.50 4.63
CA ILE A 291 -14.24 17.23 5.06
C ILE A 291 -13.19 17.25 3.93
N TYR A 292 -12.89 16.10 3.33
CA TYR A 292 -11.96 16.01 2.22
C TYR A 292 -12.35 16.94 1.04
N LYS A 293 -13.63 16.98 0.68
CA LYS A 293 -14.13 17.86 -0.39
C LYS A 293 -13.88 19.33 -0.11
N LYS A 294 -13.94 19.78 1.16
CA LYS A 294 -13.60 21.16 1.54
C LYS A 294 -12.14 21.48 1.26
N TYR A 295 -11.23 20.58 1.62
CA TYR A 295 -9.81 20.71 1.30
C TYR A 295 -9.57 20.73 -0.20
N LYS A 296 -10.17 19.78 -0.92
CA LYS A 296 -10.02 19.68 -2.37
C LYS A 296 -10.45 20.97 -3.10
N ALA A 297 -11.49 21.64 -2.61
CA ALA A 297 -11.96 22.89 -3.20
C ALA A 297 -10.99 24.09 -3.03
N LYS A 298 -10.00 23.98 -2.13
CA LYS A 298 -8.98 25.02 -1.90
C LYS A 298 -7.70 24.81 -2.70
N VAL A 299 -7.56 23.70 -3.41
CA VAL A 299 -6.33 23.36 -4.12
C VAL A 299 -6.03 24.44 -5.17
N LYS A 300 -4.81 24.98 -5.12
CA LYS A 300 -4.32 26.01 -6.04
C LYS A 300 -4.15 25.44 -7.46
N PRO A 301 -4.22 26.27 -8.52
CA PRO A 301 -4.02 25.81 -9.90
C PRO A 301 -2.65 25.15 -10.16
N ASN A 302 -1.61 25.58 -9.44
CA ASN A 302 -0.25 25.04 -9.56
C ASN A 302 0.04 23.89 -8.58
N MET A 303 -0.98 23.26 -8.02
CA MET A 303 -0.87 22.15 -7.08
C MET A 303 -1.77 20.99 -7.52
N THR A 304 -1.25 19.77 -7.50
CA THR A 304 -2.04 18.54 -7.71
C THR A 304 -1.75 17.55 -6.58
N PHE A 305 -2.78 17.18 -5.82
CA PHE A 305 -2.63 16.11 -4.83
C PHE A 305 -2.73 14.75 -5.48
N ILE A 306 -1.80 13.85 -5.14
CA ILE A 306 -1.67 12.51 -5.71
C ILE A 306 -1.54 11.46 -4.60
N GLY A 307 -1.71 10.20 -4.98
CA GLY A 307 -1.53 9.07 -4.08
C GLY A 307 -2.57 8.95 -2.98
N ARG A 308 -2.41 7.94 -2.14
CA ARG A 308 -3.40 7.52 -1.14
C ARG A 308 -3.75 8.64 -0.15
N CYS A 309 -2.75 9.31 0.41
CA CYS A 309 -2.97 10.36 1.41
C CYS A 309 -3.40 11.69 0.78
N GLY A 310 -2.81 12.09 -0.34
CA GLY A 310 -3.17 13.33 -1.03
C GLY A 310 -4.61 13.32 -1.55
N MET A 311 -5.07 12.16 -2.02
CA MET A 311 -6.43 11.99 -2.57
C MET A 311 -7.44 11.47 -1.54
N TYR A 312 -7.02 11.18 -0.32
CA TYR A 312 -7.83 10.56 0.73
C TYR A 312 -8.62 9.34 0.23
N VAL A 313 -7.92 8.39 -0.40
CA VAL A 313 -8.51 7.21 -1.03
C VAL A 313 -7.69 5.96 -0.73
N TYR A 314 -8.39 4.85 -0.47
CA TYR A 314 -7.74 3.54 -0.35
C TYR A 314 -7.54 2.94 -1.75
N ILE A 315 -6.30 2.89 -2.20
CA ILE A 315 -5.90 2.38 -3.52
C ILE A 315 -4.74 1.40 -3.40
N ASP A 316 -4.75 0.41 -4.27
CA ASP A 316 -3.68 -0.57 -4.43
C ASP A 316 -2.57 -0.02 -5.35
N MET A 317 -1.42 -0.72 -5.43
CA MET A 317 -0.27 -0.24 -6.21
C MET A 317 -0.62 0.04 -7.68
N HIS A 318 -1.33 -0.88 -8.33
CA HIS A 318 -1.73 -0.70 -9.74
C HIS A 318 -2.67 0.50 -9.95
N GLN A 319 -3.52 0.81 -8.96
CA GLN A 319 -4.40 1.98 -9.00
C GLN A 319 -3.61 3.28 -8.77
N ALA A 320 -2.60 3.25 -7.89
CA ALA A 320 -1.68 4.37 -7.70
C ALA A 320 -0.91 4.67 -8.99
N ILE A 321 -0.40 3.65 -9.67
CA ILE A 321 0.26 3.76 -10.97
C ILE A 321 -0.72 4.34 -12.01
N SER A 322 -1.89 3.73 -12.18
CA SER A 322 -2.86 4.14 -13.20
C SER A 322 -3.35 5.58 -13.02
N SER A 323 -3.66 5.98 -11.77
CA SER A 323 -4.10 7.34 -11.48
C SER A 323 -2.98 8.37 -11.72
N SER A 324 -1.74 8.01 -11.41
CA SER A 324 -0.58 8.87 -11.65
C SER A 324 -0.26 9.01 -13.13
N LEU A 325 -0.32 7.92 -13.92
CA LEU A 325 -0.20 7.98 -15.37
C LEU A 325 -1.25 8.90 -15.99
N ALA A 326 -2.53 8.74 -15.61
CA ALA A 326 -3.61 9.59 -16.11
C ALA A 326 -3.39 11.06 -15.74
N THR A 327 -2.92 11.33 -14.52
CA THR A 327 -2.63 12.68 -14.03
C THR A 327 -1.46 13.31 -14.79
N ALA A 328 -0.36 12.57 -14.98
CA ALA A 328 0.80 13.06 -15.72
C ALA A 328 0.47 13.34 -17.19
N HIS A 329 -0.20 12.41 -17.88
CA HIS A 329 -0.58 12.58 -19.29
C HIS A 329 -1.51 13.78 -19.47
N LYS A 330 -2.51 13.96 -18.59
CA LYS A 330 -3.37 15.15 -18.62
C LYS A 330 -2.56 16.43 -18.46
N PHE A 331 -1.65 16.48 -17.49
CA PHE A 331 -0.81 17.65 -17.26
C PHE A 331 0.07 17.97 -18.49
N ILE A 332 0.68 16.95 -19.10
CA ILE A 332 1.51 17.09 -20.31
C ILE A 332 0.67 17.66 -21.46
N GLU A 333 -0.55 17.14 -21.66
CA GLU A 333 -1.45 17.62 -22.71
C GLU A 333 -1.85 19.08 -22.54
N GLU A 334 -2.20 19.47 -21.29
CA GLU A 334 -2.62 20.84 -20.94
C GLU A 334 -1.47 21.85 -21.01
N ASN A 335 -0.20 21.40 -20.94
CA ASN A 335 1.00 22.25 -20.95
C ASN A 335 1.90 22.02 -22.17
N LYS A 336 1.38 21.42 -23.24
CA LYS A 336 2.06 21.39 -24.54
C LYS A 336 2.19 22.82 -25.07
N VAL A 337 3.44 23.25 -25.31
CA VAL A 337 3.77 24.53 -25.97
C VAL A 337 3.65 24.36 -27.48
#